data_c4c089f39bd509a8bbe10c9bdf1aa4a9
#
_entry.id   c4c089f39bd509a8bbe10c9bdf1aa4a9
#
_cell.length_a   1.000
_cell.length_b   1.000
_cell.length_c   1.000
_cell.angle_alpha   90.00
_cell.angle_beta   90.00
_cell.angle_gamma   90.00
#
_symmetry.space_group_name_H-M   'P 1'
#
loop_
_entity.id
_entity.type
_entity.pdbx_description
1 polymer ?
#
loop_
_entity_poly.entity_id
_entity_poly.type
_entity_poly.pdbx_seq_one_letter_code
_entity_poly.pdbx_strand_id
1 'polypeptide(L)'
;MKKDNKIKYTIKNLKLAYGLAWKISKKLFFMSILKDVVIGNVLSFSLVYLLKRVVDYITVTVHSSELRFDAELFGLCLSVFALKLLSSVSSNYFNVFRQKMESKADEQMQNLLIRKISRIKMEYFEQSDFYNRFNMARSTAVNGVLRVFNFTNRVVSYFITLITAASILLGNHIWLVIPVIVLEASSMILWQKVSVLDYEATQINVPEERKLGFLSSLFAKKAAAQDIKLNEAASFINDKQRSLYRKIAEVKKNVSKKTTVLFAIVEFLGLVSDYGLYFFCAYKAVTGGITAADFTYFVGISKNLTSSTRSVVSMIDSLYY
;
A
#
# COMPACT_ATOMS: atom_id res chain seq x y z
N MET A 1 -8.05 20.22 18.63
CA MET A 1 -8.81 20.46 17.38
C MET A 1 -9.98 19.50 17.34
N LYS A 2 -11.23 20.00 17.27
CA LYS A 2 -12.45 19.16 17.27
C LYS A 2 -12.44 18.18 16.11
N LYS A 3 -12.89 16.94 16.34
CA LYS A 3 -12.91 15.80 15.40
C LYS A 3 -13.55 16.15 14.03
N ASP A 4 -14.57 17.01 14.04
CA ASP A 4 -15.28 17.49 12.85
C ASP A 4 -14.41 18.34 11.90
N ASN A 5 -13.49 19.13 12.45
CA ASN A 5 -12.56 19.91 11.64
C ASN A 5 -11.55 19.01 10.89
N LYS A 6 -11.15 17.90 11.49
CA LYS A 6 -10.17 16.97 10.88
C LYS A 6 -10.77 16.27 9.63
N ILE A 7 -12.01 15.83 9.73
CA ILE A 7 -12.73 15.18 8.60
C ILE A 7 -12.94 16.18 7.44
N LYS A 8 -13.37 17.40 7.75
CA LYS A 8 -13.57 18.45 6.74
C LYS A 8 -12.27 18.82 6.00
N TYR A 9 -11.15 18.88 6.73
CA TYR A 9 -9.81 19.08 6.14
C TYR A 9 -9.40 17.91 5.24
N THR A 10 -9.62 16.68 5.66
CA THR A 10 -9.31 15.48 4.87
C THR A 10 -10.10 15.47 3.56
N ILE A 11 -11.42 15.73 3.60
CA ILE A 11 -12.26 15.77 2.40
C ILE A 11 -11.83 16.91 1.46
N LYS A 12 -11.47 18.08 2.00
CA LYS A 12 -10.96 19.20 1.21
C LYS A 12 -9.66 18.84 0.51
N ASN A 13 -8.74 18.18 1.21
CA ASN A 13 -7.45 17.74 0.65
C ASN A 13 -7.62 16.65 -0.40
N LEU A 14 -8.54 15.69 -0.17
CA LEU A 14 -8.93 14.69 -1.17
C LEU A 14 -9.46 15.35 -2.44
N LYS A 15 -10.43 16.27 -2.31
CA LYS A 15 -10.99 16.99 -3.45
C LYS A 15 -9.92 17.77 -4.23
N LEU A 16 -8.98 18.36 -3.53
CA LEU A 16 -7.87 19.09 -4.12
C LEU A 16 -6.90 18.13 -4.85
N ALA A 17 -6.55 17.01 -4.24
CA ALA A 17 -5.69 15.99 -4.84
C ALA A 17 -6.31 15.39 -6.10
N TYR A 18 -7.61 15.05 -6.06
CA TYR A 18 -8.35 14.58 -7.25
C TYR A 18 -8.45 15.64 -8.34
N GLY A 19 -8.71 16.89 -7.98
CA GLY A 19 -8.74 18.01 -8.92
C GLY A 19 -7.38 18.24 -9.60
N LEU A 20 -6.29 18.11 -8.86
CA LEU A 20 -4.94 18.19 -9.41
C LEU A 20 -4.61 16.97 -10.28
N ALA A 21 -4.90 15.75 -9.83
CA ALA A 21 -4.70 14.53 -10.62
C ALA A 21 -5.46 14.60 -11.96
N TRP A 22 -6.71 15.09 -11.93
CA TRP A 22 -7.51 15.31 -13.15
C TRP A 22 -6.89 16.32 -14.09
N LYS A 23 -6.38 17.44 -13.56
CA LYS A 23 -5.72 18.49 -14.35
C LYS A 23 -4.39 18.02 -14.94
N ILE A 24 -3.64 17.20 -14.19
CA ILE A 24 -2.35 16.67 -14.61
C ILE A 24 -2.53 15.71 -15.79
N SER A 25 -3.38 14.70 -15.64
CA SER A 25 -3.64 13.75 -16.71
C SER A 25 -4.96 12.99 -16.53
N LYS A 26 -5.94 13.33 -17.35
CA LYS A 26 -7.22 12.57 -17.43
C LYS A 26 -6.98 11.10 -17.76
N LYS A 27 -6.00 10.80 -18.63
CA LYS A 27 -5.66 9.41 -19.02
C LYS A 27 -5.14 8.61 -17.82
N LEU A 28 -4.23 9.17 -17.01
CA LEU A 28 -3.74 8.50 -15.80
C LEU A 28 -4.88 8.20 -14.83
N PHE A 29 -5.78 9.17 -14.66
CA PHE A 29 -6.94 9.04 -13.79
C PHE A 29 -7.82 7.84 -14.19
N PHE A 30 -8.29 7.81 -15.44
CA PHE A 30 -9.15 6.73 -15.93
C PHE A 30 -8.43 5.36 -15.97
N MET A 31 -7.20 5.33 -16.45
CA MET A 31 -6.43 4.09 -16.56
C MET A 31 -6.12 3.48 -15.20
N SER A 32 -5.82 4.29 -14.20
CA SER A 32 -5.56 3.81 -12.85
C SER A 32 -6.81 3.23 -12.20
N ILE A 33 -7.96 3.91 -12.33
CA ILE A 33 -9.23 3.37 -11.83
C ILE A 33 -9.58 2.08 -12.57
N LEU A 34 -9.51 2.07 -13.90
CA LEU A 34 -9.82 0.88 -14.71
C LEU A 34 -8.97 -0.31 -14.30
N LYS A 35 -7.65 -0.11 -14.12
CA LYS A 35 -6.74 -1.18 -13.70
C LYS A 35 -7.03 -1.65 -12.28
N ASP A 36 -6.95 -0.73 -11.30
CA ASP A 36 -6.92 -1.11 -9.89
C ASP A 36 -8.31 -1.54 -9.40
N VAL A 37 -9.37 -0.91 -9.93
CA VAL A 37 -10.74 -1.13 -9.46
C VAL A 37 -11.46 -2.20 -10.27
N VAL A 38 -11.35 -2.17 -11.61
CA VAL A 38 -12.11 -3.08 -12.48
C VAL A 38 -11.30 -4.31 -12.85
N ILE A 39 -10.20 -4.13 -13.58
CA ILE A 39 -9.44 -5.25 -14.14
C ILE A 39 -8.82 -6.11 -13.04
N GLY A 40 -8.25 -5.50 -12.00
CA GLY A 40 -7.64 -6.21 -10.88
C GLY A 40 -8.62 -7.13 -10.16
N ASN A 41 -9.80 -6.61 -9.82
CA ASN A 41 -10.83 -7.41 -9.13
C ASN A 41 -11.42 -8.50 -10.04
N VAL A 42 -11.80 -8.15 -11.27
CA VAL A 42 -12.38 -9.12 -12.21
C VAL A 42 -11.40 -10.29 -12.46
N LEU A 43 -10.15 -10.00 -12.76
CA LEU A 43 -9.15 -11.06 -13.01
C LEU A 43 -8.89 -11.92 -11.76
N SER A 44 -8.83 -11.31 -10.57
CA SER A 44 -8.61 -12.06 -9.32
C SER A 44 -9.76 -13.01 -9.00
N PHE A 45 -11.01 -12.57 -9.10
CA PHE A 45 -12.17 -13.43 -8.84
C PHE A 45 -12.38 -14.48 -9.94
N SER A 46 -12.14 -14.12 -11.21
CA SER A 46 -12.21 -15.08 -12.33
C SER A 46 -11.18 -16.20 -12.16
N LEU A 47 -9.96 -15.88 -11.69
CA LEU A 47 -8.93 -16.87 -11.41
C LEU A 47 -9.38 -17.88 -10.34
N VAL A 48 -9.94 -17.37 -9.23
CA VAL A 48 -10.44 -18.20 -8.12
C VAL A 48 -11.60 -19.09 -8.60
N TYR A 49 -12.51 -18.54 -9.42
CA TYR A 49 -13.60 -19.32 -10.01
C TYR A 49 -13.11 -20.43 -10.95
N LEU A 50 -12.13 -20.14 -11.81
CA LEU A 50 -11.56 -21.17 -12.67
C LEU A 50 -10.82 -22.26 -11.89
N LEU A 51 -10.09 -21.90 -10.82
CA LEU A 51 -9.48 -22.89 -9.95
C LEU A 51 -10.53 -23.81 -9.29
N LYS A 52 -11.67 -23.25 -8.85
CA LYS A 52 -12.80 -24.07 -8.40
C LYS A 52 -13.21 -25.07 -9.47
N ARG A 53 -13.41 -24.62 -10.71
CA ARG A 53 -13.82 -25.50 -11.83
C ARG A 53 -12.81 -26.60 -12.13
N VAL A 54 -11.51 -26.31 -12.04
CA VAL A 54 -10.47 -27.34 -12.20
C VAL A 54 -10.59 -28.40 -11.11
N VAL A 55 -10.78 -28.01 -9.86
CA VAL A 55 -10.92 -28.95 -8.73
C VAL A 55 -12.24 -29.73 -8.82
N ASP A 56 -13.36 -29.11 -9.23
CA ASP A 56 -14.62 -29.79 -9.48
C ASP A 56 -14.45 -30.90 -10.52
N TYR A 57 -13.79 -30.58 -11.65
CA TYR A 57 -13.54 -31.54 -12.72
C TYR A 57 -12.70 -32.74 -12.22
N ILE A 58 -11.62 -32.45 -11.49
CA ILE A 58 -10.75 -33.50 -10.93
C ILE A 58 -11.53 -34.40 -9.97
N THR A 59 -12.34 -33.83 -9.08
CA THR A 59 -13.09 -34.61 -8.10
C THR A 59 -14.14 -35.49 -8.75
N VAL A 60 -14.84 -35.04 -9.78
CA VAL A 60 -15.82 -35.80 -10.55
C VAL A 60 -15.14 -36.94 -11.30
N THR A 61 -14.02 -36.65 -11.98
CA THR A 61 -13.27 -37.64 -12.78
C THR A 61 -12.66 -38.74 -11.90
N VAL A 62 -12.12 -38.39 -10.72
CA VAL A 62 -11.60 -39.36 -9.76
C VAL A 62 -12.70 -40.32 -9.25
N HIS A 63 -13.92 -39.83 -9.03
CA HIS A 63 -15.05 -40.66 -8.61
C HIS A 63 -15.60 -41.56 -9.69
N SER A 64 -15.45 -41.20 -10.98
CA SER A 64 -15.93 -42.00 -12.10
C SER A 64 -14.98 -43.11 -12.53
N SER A 65 -13.82 -43.27 -11.86
CA SER A 65 -12.79 -44.29 -12.13
C SER A 65 -12.17 -44.22 -13.57
N GLU A 66 -12.54 -43.24 -14.36
CA GLU A 66 -11.96 -42.99 -15.71
C GLU A 66 -10.90 -41.89 -15.60
N LEU A 67 -9.71 -42.25 -15.13
CA LEU A 67 -8.53 -41.38 -15.12
C LEU A 67 -8.03 -41.13 -16.55
N ARG A 68 -8.70 -40.24 -17.29
CA ARG A 68 -8.23 -39.76 -18.60
C ARG A 68 -7.85 -38.27 -18.49
N PHE A 69 -6.71 -37.95 -19.06
CA PHE A 69 -6.31 -36.56 -19.26
C PHE A 69 -7.03 -36.03 -20.51
N ASP A 70 -8.28 -35.56 -20.29
CA ASP A 70 -9.15 -35.16 -21.38
C ASP A 70 -8.86 -33.71 -21.83
N ALA A 71 -9.25 -33.42 -23.10
CA ALA A 71 -9.13 -32.10 -23.68
C ALA A 71 -9.81 -30.98 -22.83
N GLU A 72 -10.83 -31.34 -22.04
CA GLU A 72 -11.53 -30.41 -21.15
C GLU A 72 -10.64 -29.97 -19.99
N LEU A 73 -9.96 -30.90 -19.29
CA LEU A 73 -9.02 -30.56 -18.23
C LEU A 73 -7.86 -29.69 -18.77
N PHE A 74 -7.33 -30.08 -19.94
CA PHE A 74 -6.27 -29.29 -20.59
C PHE A 74 -6.76 -27.87 -20.91
N GLY A 75 -7.98 -27.71 -21.42
CA GLY A 75 -8.61 -26.43 -21.71
C GLY A 75 -8.80 -25.57 -20.45
N LEU A 76 -9.22 -26.17 -19.33
CA LEU A 76 -9.35 -25.49 -18.05
C LEU A 76 -7.99 -25.03 -17.51
N CYS A 77 -6.97 -25.86 -17.52
CA CYS A 77 -5.62 -25.50 -17.10
C CYS A 77 -5.02 -24.40 -18.00
N LEU A 78 -5.24 -24.50 -19.30
CA LEU A 78 -4.81 -23.48 -20.25
C LEU A 78 -5.50 -22.14 -19.99
N SER A 79 -6.80 -22.15 -19.65
CA SER A 79 -7.54 -20.95 -19.33
C SER A 79 -7.05 -20.27 -18.03
N VAL A 80 -6.69 -21.04 -17.00
CA VAL A 80 -6.05 -20.53 -15.77
C VAL A 80 -4.71 -19.88 -16.10
N PHE A 81 -3.88 -20.56 -16.89
CA PHE A 81 -2.59 -20.06 -17.35
C PHE A 81 -2.74 -18.76 -18.17
N ALA A 82 -3.66 -18.74 -19.13
CA ALA A 82 -3.94 -17.57 -19.96
C ALA A 82 -4.43 -16.37 -19.13
N LEU A 83 -5.33 -16.58 -18.17
CA LEU A 83 -5.77 -15.50 -17.26
C LEU A 83 -4.62 -15.00 -16.38
N LYS A 84 -3.78 -15.88 -15.88
CA LYS A 84 -2.61 -15.49 -15.08
C LYS A 84 -1.61 -14.69 -15.89
N LEU A 85 -1.34 -15.13 -17.13
CA LEU A 85 -0.53 -14.39 -18.09
C LEU A 85 -1.11 -13.01 -18.39
N LEU A 86 -2.41 -12.95 -18.71
CA LEU A 86 -3.11 -11.69 -18.99
C LEU A 86 -3.02 -10.74 -17.79
N SER A 87 -3.20 -11.24 -16.58
CA SER A 87 -3.06 -10.45 -15.35
C SER A 87 -1.66 -9.88 -15.18
N SER A 88 -0.62 -10.71 -15.42
CA SER A 88 0.79 -10.31 -15.29
C SER A 88 1.18 -9.28 -16.35
N VAL A 89 0.87 -9.56 -17.62
CA VAL A 89 1.17 -8.67 -18.76
C VAL A 89 0.43 -7.33 -18.59
N SER A 90 -0.85 -7.39 -18.26
CA SER A 90 -1.66 -6.21 -17.98
C SER A 90 -1.03 -5.37 -16.85
N SER A 91 -0.64 -6.01 -15.74
CA SER A 91 -0.02 -5.31 -14.61
C SER A 91 1.28 -4.62 -15.01
N ASN A 92 2.15 -5.29 -15.77
CA ASN A 92 3.42 -4.72 -16.22
C ASN A 92 3.21 -3.58 -17.22
N TYR A 93 2.30 -3.73 -18.17
CA TYR A 93 1.94 -2.67 -19.12
C TYR A 93 1.44 -1.40 -18.40
N PHE A 94 0.54 -1.58 -17.45
CA PHE A 94 0.03 -0.47 -16.66
C PHE A 94 1.11 0.17 -15.78
N ASN A 95 2.06 -0.60 -15.25
CA ASN A 95 3.17 -0.03 -14.48
C ASN A 95 4.07 0.86 -15.34
N VAL A 96 4.41 0.43 -16.56
CA VAL A 96 5.19 1.24 -17.51
C VAL A 96 4.42 2.51 -17.91
N PHE A 97 3.14 2.37 -18.20
CA PHE A 97 2.27 3.51 -18.53
C PHE A 97 2.19 4.50 -17.37
N ARG A 98 2.05 4.00 -16.15
CA ARG A 98 2.01 4.78 -14.92
C ARG A 98 3.30 5.57 -14.73
N GLN A 99 4.48 4.94 -14.87
CA GLN A 99 5.78 5.63 -14.76
C GLN A 99 5.90 6.80 -15.74
N LYS A 100 5.48 6.60 -16.99
CA LYS A 100 5.47 7.68 -17.99
C LYS A 100 4.57 8.85 -17.59
N MET A 101 3.41 8.53 -17.01
CA MET A 101 2.45 9.55 -16.58
C MET A 101 2.90 10.24 -15.28
N GLU A 102 3.57 9.54 -14.38
CA GLU A 102 4.17 10.11 -13.18
C GLU A 102 5.27 11.12 -13.54
N SER A 103 6.12 10.80 -14.52
CA SER A 103 7.14 11.76 -15.03
C SER A 103 6.51 13.01 -15.64
N LYS A 104 5.42 12.89 -16.40
CA LYS A 104 4.67 14.04 -16.90
C LYS A 104 4.00 14.86 -15.80
N ALA A 105 3.51 14.17 -14.78
CA ALA A 105 2.91 14.81 -13.60
C ALA A 105 3.97 15.63 -12.85
N ASP A 106 5.17 15.08 -12.72
CA ASP A 106 6.31 15.76 -12.09
C ASP A 106 6.68 17.04 -12.85
N GLU A 107 6.84 16.94 -14.16
CA GLU A 107 7.11 18.09 -15.03
C GLU A 107 6.06 19.20 -14.87
N GLN A 108 4.78 18.84 -14.92
CA GLN A 108 3.69 19.83 -14.80
C GLN A 108 3.64 20.47 -13.40
N MET A 109 3.90 19.70 -12.35
CA MET A 109 3.94 20.22 -10.98
C MET A 109 5.15 21.15 -10.77
N GLN A 110 6.31 20.79 -11.30
CA GLN A 110 7.49 21.68 -11.29
C GLN A 110 7.19 23.00 -12.01
N ASN A 111 6.56 22.94 -13.18
CA ASN A 111 6.14 24.14 -13.92
C ASN A 111 5.12 24.99 -13.13
N LEU A 112 4.17 24.38 -12.44
CA LEU A 112 3.23 25.09 -11.58
C LEU A 112 3.92 25.75 -10.39
N LEU A 113 4.90 25.08 -9.78
CA LEU A 113 5.70 25.63 -8.69
C LEU A 113 6.51 26.82 -9.17
N ILE A 114 7.21 26.70 -10.30
CA ILE A 114 8.00 27.79 -10.89
C ILE A 114 7.12 29.01 -11.17
N ARG A 115 5.97 28.80 -11.84
CA ARG A 115 5.02 29.90 -12.12
C ARG A 115 4.48 30.55 -10.85
N LYS A 116 4.31 29.80 -9.77
CA LYS A 116 3.83 30.33 -8.50
C LYS A 116 4.92 31.12 -7.79
N ILE A 117 6.15 30.63 -7.82
CA ILE A 117 7.32 31.29 -7.21
C ILE A 117 7.62 32.62 -7.92
N SER A 118 7.58 32.67 -9.25
CA SER A 118 7.84 33.88 -10.01
C SER A 118 6.84 35.01 -9.71
N ARG A 119 5.72 34.73 -9.06
CA ARG A 119 4.71 35.73 -8.66
C ARG A 119 4.80 36.12 -7.19
N ILE A 120 5.68 35.49 -6.40
CA ILE A 120 5.84 35.77 -4.98
C ILE A 120 6.80 36.95 -4.81
N LYS A 121 6.46 37.86 -3.90
CA LYS A 121 7.31 39.02 -3.59
C LYS A 121 8.60 38.56 -2.93
N MET A 122 9.70 39.28 -3.23
CA MET A 122 11.04 38.91 -2.75
C MET A 122 11.15 38.90 -1.22
N GLU A 123 10.37 39.72 -0.51
CA GLU A 123 10.32 39.80 0.94
C GLU A 123 10.02 38.44 1.63
N TYR A 124 9.27 37.56 0.95
CA TYR A 124 8.99 36.23 1.50
C TYR A 124 10.19 35.28 1.45
N PHE A 125 11.13 35.50 0.53
CA PHE A 125 12.32 34.63 0.41
C PHE A 125 13.33 34.88 1.55
N GLU A 126 13.27 36.01 2.23
CA GLU A 126 14.10 36.33 3.39
C GLU A 126 13.58 35.63 4.68
N GLN A 127 12.34 35.13 4.64
CA GLN A 127 11.76 34.43 5.79
C GLN A 127 12.15 32.94 5.77
N SER A 128 12.83 32.48 6.81
CA SER A 128 13.24 31.08 6.96
C SER A 128 12.08 30.08 6.92
N ASP A 129 10.90 30.48 7.44
CA ASP A 129 9.70 29.66 7.43
C ASP A 129 9.13 29.47 6.02
N PHE A 130 9.17 30.52 5.18
CA PHE A 130 8.79 30.40 3.78
C PHE A 130 9.72 29.44 3.03
N TYR A 131 11.02 29.55 3.21
CA TYR A 131 12.00 28.69 2.57
C TYR A 131 11.84 27.21 2.95
N ASN A 132 11.57 26.94 4.22
CA ASN A 132 11.28 25.60 4.71
C ASN A 132 9.99 25.02 4.09
N ARG A 133 8.91 25.79 4.06
CA ARG A 133 7.64 25.40 3.41
C ARG A 133 7.80 25.20 1.91
N PHE A 134 8.59 26.02 1.27
CA PHE A 134 8.89 25.89 -0.16
C PHE A 134 9.66 24.60 -0.47
N ASN A 135 10.71 24.29 0.27
CA ASN A 135 11.46 23.06 0.10
C ASN A 135 10.60 21.83 0.36
N MET A 136 9.77 21.86 1.38
CA MET A 136 8.79 20.81 1.67
C MET A 136 7.77 20.65 0.53
N ALA A 137 7.24 21.75 0.00
CA ALA A 137 6.32 21.71 -1.14
C ALA A 137 7.01 21.15 -2.39
N ARG A 138 8.24 21.55 -2.67
CA ARG A 138 9.02 21.06 -3.80
C ARG A 138 9.30 19.57 -3.75
N SER A 139 9.67 19.05 -2.57
CA SER A 139 10.03 17.63 -2.39
C SER A 139 8.82 16.69 -2.32
N THR A 140 7.65 17.21 -1.85
CA THR A 140 6.50 16.36 -1.57
C THR A 140 5.31 16.58 -2.50
N ALA A 141 5.26 17.68 -3.27
CA ALA A 141 4.06 18.07 -4.01
C ALA A 141 3.58 16.99 -4.99
N VAL A 142 4.46 16.43 -5.80
CA VAL A 142 4.10 15.43 -6.82
C VAL A 142 3.77 14.10 -6.17
N ASN A 143 4.70 13.60 -5.35
CA ASN A 143 4.55 12.32 -4.68
C ASN A 143 3.35 12.33 -3.70
N GLY A 144 3.04 13.47 -3.08
CA GLY A 144 1.90 13.62 -2.20
C GLY A 144 0.56 13.46 -2.93
N VAL A 145 0.39 14.14 -4.05
CA VAL A 145 -0.85 14.06 -4.86
C VAL A 145 -1.06 12.64 -5.38
N LEU A 146 -0.01 12.03 -5.94
CA LEU A 146 -0.08 10.68 -6.48
C LEU A 146 -0.31 9.62 -5.39
N ARG A 147 0.30 9.79 -4.21
CA ARG A 147 0.06 8.91 -3.06
C ARG A 147 -1.40 8.94 -2.61
N VAL A 148 -1.96 10.14 -2.43
CA VAL A 148 -3.38 10.29 -2.05
C VAL A 148 -4.31 9.66 -3.09
N PHE A 149 -4.04 9.89 -4.36
CA PHE A 149 -4.82 9.31 -5.46
C PHE A 149 -4.76 7.78 -5.46
N ASN A 150 -3.55 7.21 -5.39
CA ASN A 150 -3.35 5.76 -5.33
C ASN A 150 -3.99 5.13 -4.09
N PHE A 151 -3.88 5.78 -2.93
CA PHE A 151 -4.52 5.33 -1.70
C PHE A 151 -6.04 5.23 -1.86
N THR A 152 -6.67 6.27 -2.40
CA THR A 152 -8.12 6.27 -2.56
C THR A 152 -8.57 5.19 -3.55
N ASN A 153 -7.86 5.00 -4.66
CA ASN A 153 -8.17 3.91 -5.61
C ASN A 153 -8.04 2.53 -4.94
N ARG A 154 -7.05 2.33 -4.08
CA ARG A 154 -6.89 1.07 -3.31
C ARG A 154 -8.03 0.87 -2.32
N VAL A 155 -8.44 1.93 -1.62
CA VAL A 155 -9.59 1.86 -0.70
C VAL A 155 -10.86 1.50 -1.47
N VAL A 156 -11.12 2.14 -2.60
CA VAL A 156 -12.29 1.81 -3.46
C VAL A 156 -12.22 0.35 -3.95
N SER A 157 -11.04 -0.09 -4.42
CA SER A 157 -10.84 -1.48 -4.83
C SER A 157 -11.09 -2.46 -3.68
N TYR A 158 -10.62 -2.15 -2.47
CA TYR A 158 -10.87 -2.96 -1.28
C TYR A 158 -12.37 -3.10 -0.97
N PHE A 159 -13.12 -1.99 -1.01
CA PHE A 159 -14.58 -2.06 -0.79
C PHE A 159 -15.28 -2.92 -1.84
N ILE A 160 -14.87 -2.85 -3.11
CA ILE A 160 -15.40 -3.70 -4.17
C ILE A 160 -15.06 -5.17 -3.90
N THR A 161 -13.80 -5.48 -3.55
CA THR A 161 -13.39 -6.83 -3.16
C THR A 161 -14.23 -7.34 -2.00
N LEU A 162 -14.45 -6.51 -0.98
CA LEU A 162 -15.24 -6.87 0.19
C LEU A 162 -16.70 -7.15 -0.16
N ILE A 163 -17.34 -6.28 -0.96
CA ILE A 163 -18.73 -6.46 -1.42
C ILE A 163 -18.83 -7.73 -2.27
N THR A 164 -17.90 -7.96 -3.19
CA THR A 164 -17.88 -9.15 -4.04
C THR A 164 -17.68 -10.42 -3.22
N ALA A 165 -16.70 -10.43 -2.31
CA ALA A 165 -16.46 -11.55 -1.41
C ALA A 165 -17.69 -11.83 -0.52
N ALA A 166 -18.28 -10.79 0.06
CA ALA A 166 -19.50 -10.93 0.86
C ALA A 166 -20.66 -11.49 0.02
N SER A 167 -20.89 -10.98 -1.19
CA SER A 167 -21.97 -11.46 -2.07
C SER A 167 -21.83 -12.95 -2.43
N ILE A 168 -20.61 -13.40 -2.67
CA ILE A 168 -20.33 -14.80 -3.01
C ILE A 168 -20.54 -15.71 -1.78
N LEU A 169 -20.09 -15.28 -0.62
CA LEU A 169 -20.18 -16.05 0.61
C LEU A 169 -21.59 -16.04 1.22
N LEU A 170 -22.36 -14.96 1.03
CA LEU A 170 -23.76 -14.85 1.47
C LEU A 170 -24.67 -15.90 0.83
N GLY A 171 -24.41 -16.31 -0.41
CA GLY A 171 -25.20 -17.30 -1.12
C GLY A 171 -25.15 -18.70 -0.53
N ASN A 172 -24.09 -19.04 0.22
CA ASN A 172 -23.85 -20.40 0.71
C ASN A 172 -23.62 -20.52 2.23
N HIS A 173 -22.87 -19.59 2.86
CA HIS A 173 -22.53 -19.68 4.30
C HIS A 173 -22.17 -18.31 4.89
N ILE A 174 -23.18 -17.51 5.21
CA ILE A 174 -23.03 -16.15 5.78
C ILE A 174 -22.14 -16.09 7.03
N TRP A 175 -22.17 -17.15 7.86
CA TRP A 175 -21.40 -17.23 9.10
C TRP A 175 -19.88 -17.23 8.91
N LEU A 176 -19.39 -17.52 7.71
CA LEU A 176 -17.96 -17.50 7.39
C LEU A 176 -17.41 -16.09 7.15
N VAL A 177 -18.27 -15.19 6.68
CA VAL A 177 -17.89 -13.83 6.29
C VAL A 177 -17.61 -12.96 7.50
N ILE A 178 -18.45 -13.08 8.52
CA ILE A 178 -18.43 -12.21 9.71
C ILE A 178 -17.10 -12.28 10.47
N PRO A 179 -16.58 -13.47 10.83
CA PRO A 179 -15.30 -13.58 11.52
C PRO A 179 -14.13 -13.02 10.70
N VAL A 180 -14.10 -13.27 9.39
CA VAL A 180 -13.04 -12.77 8.50
C VAL A 180 -13.06 -11.24 8.47
N ILE A 181 -14.23 -10.62 8.26
CA ILE A 181 -14.34 -9.16 8.22
C ILE A 181 -13.97 -8.54 9.58
N VAL A 182 -14.40 -9.12 10.69
CA VAL A 182 -14.10 -8.61 12.04
C VAL A 182 -12.60 -8.67 12.32
N LEU A 183 -11.95 -9.79 11.99
CA LEU A 183 -10.51 -9.96 12.20
C LEU A 183 -9.69 -9.02 11.29
N GLU A 184 -10.07 -8.88 10.03
CA GLU A 184 -9.43 -7.96 9.10
C GLU A 184 -9.62 -6.49 9.51
N ALA A 185 -10.80 -6.11 9.94
CA ALA A 185 -11.05 -4.75 10.46
C ALA A 185 -10.22 -4.48 11.73
N SER A 186 -10.09 -5.46 12.62
CA SER A 186 -9.27 -5.35 13.83
C SER A 186 -7.78 -5.19 13.49
N SER A 187 -7.29 -5.94 12.52
CA SER A 187 -5.93 -5.82 11.98
C SER A 187 -5.68 -4.41 11.44
N MET A 188 -6.61 -3.86 10.69
CA MET A 188 -6.50 -2.51 10.13
C MET A 188 -6.40 -1.41 11.20
N ILE A 189 -7.17 -1.53 12.30
CA ILE A 189 -7.11 -0.59 13.43
C ILE A 189 -5.75 -0.67 14.14
N LEU A 190 -5.23 -1.87 14.34
CA LEU A 190 -3.90 -2.05 14.98
C LEU A 190 -2.78 -1.52 14.09
N TRP A 191 -2.83 -1.73 12.79
CA TRP A 191 -1.90 -1.16 11.83
C TRP A 191 -1.88 0.36 11.89
N GLN A 192 -3.04 1.01 11.98
CA GLN A 192 -3.11 2.45 12.12
C GLN A 192 -2.36 2.94 13.38
N LYS A 193 -2.42 2.19 14.49
CA LYS A 193 -1.64 2.53 15.70
C LYS A 193 -0.14 2.39 15.47
N VAL A 194 0.29 1.38 14.75
CA VAL A 194 1.71 1.20 14.36
C VAL A 194 2.20 2.39 13.55
N SER A 195 1.46 2.76 12.50
CA SER A 195 1.81 3.90 11.64
C SER A 195 1.90 5.21 12.41
N VAL A 196 1.00 5.45 13.38
CA VAL A 196 1.07 6.64 14.25
C VAL A 196 2.34 6.62 15.10
N LEU A 197 2.70 5.50 15.70
CA LEU A 197 3.92 5.38 16.52
C LEU A 197 5.19 5.61 15.69
N ASP A 198 5.26 5.07 14.50
CA ASP A 198 6.40 5.27 13.59
C ASP A 198 6.50 6.72 13.11
N TYR A 199 5.36 7.35 12.82
CA TYR A 199 5.31 8.78 12.50
C TYR A 199 5.79 9.65 13.66
N GLU A 200 5.33 9.39 14.90
CA GLU A 200 5.78 10.11 16.10
C GLU A 200 7.30 9.95 16.29
N ALA A 201 7.84 8.74 16.12
CA ALA A 201 9.29 8.50 16.19
C ALA A 201 10.06 9.31 15.15
N THR A 202 9.53 9.38 13.93
CA THR A 202 10.12 10.17 12.85
C THR A 202 10.11 11.66 13.21
N GLN A 203 8.98 12.19 13.72
CA GLN A 203 8.90 13.60 14.14
C GLN A 203 9.89 13.95 15.26
N ILE A 204 10.08 13.06 16.23
CA ILE A 204 11.06 13.24 17.31
C ILE A 204 12.50 13.29 16.75
N ASN A 205 12.77 12.51 15.71
CA ASN A 205 14.11 12.42 15.14
C ASN A 205 14.43 13.53 14.11
N VAL A 206 13.43 14.22 13.56
CA VAL A 206 13.63 15.27 12.53
C VAL A 206 14.70 16.32 12.91
N PRO A 207 14.76 16.88 14.14
CA PRO A 207 15.80 17.84 14.50
C PRO A 207 17.22 17.25 14.46
N GLU A 208 17.38 16.01 14.93
CA GLU A 208 18.67 15.33 14.95
C GLU A 208 19.10 14.89 13.54
N GLU A 209 18.18 14.45 12.72
CA GLU A 209 18.41 14.13 11.29
C GLU A 209 18.83 15.37 10.49
N ARG A 210 18.26 16.55 10.80
CA ARG A 210 18.71 17.82 10.18
C ARG A 210 20.16 18.17 10.56
N LYS A 211 20.52 18.03 11.83
CA LYS A 211 21.90 18.23 12.29
C LYS A 211 22.85 17.26 11.61
N LEU A 212 22.46 15.99 11.52
CA LEU A 212 23.24 14.95 10.84
C LEU A 212 23.43 15.28 9.36
N GLY A 213 22.37 15.67 8.66
CA GLY A 213 22.39 16.10 7.26
C GLY A 213 23.31 17.31 7.05
N PHE A 214 23.27 18.30 7.96
CA PHE A 214 24.18 19.43 7.93
C PHE A 214 25.63 18.99 8.06
N LEU A 215 25.98 18.21 9.07
CA LEU A 215 27.33 17.70 9.28
C LEU A 215 27.82 16.88 8.07
N SER A 216 26.97 16.05 7.48
CA SER A 216 27.31 15.30 6.27
C SER A 216 27.54 16.21 5.06
N SER A 217 26.78 17.30 4.95
CA SER A 217 26.93 18.26 3.86
C SER A 217 28.24 19.06 3.90
N LEU A 218 28.89 19.15 5.07
CA LEU A 218 30.17 19.85 5.20
C LEU A 218 31.26 19.16 4.38
N PHE A 219 31.27 17.82 4.35
CA PHE A 219 32.25 17.06 3.56
C PHE A 219 32.01 17.14 2.05
N ALA A 220 30.80 17.46 1.62
CA ALA A 220 30.45 17.63 0.20
C ALA A 220 30.81 19.03 -0.34
N LYS A 221 31.04 20.01 0.53
CA LYS A 221 31.39 21.39 0.14
C LYS A 221 32.90 21.58 0.16
N LYS A 222 33.50 21.94 -1.00
CA LYS A 222 34.96 22.11 -1.16
C LYS A 222 35.59 23.01 -0.09
N ALA A 223 35.02 24.19 0.16
CA ALA A 223 35.56 25.12 1.17
C ALA A 223 35.53 24.53 2.58
N ALA A 224 34.37 23.97 2.99
CA ALA A 224 34.25 23.36 4.32
C ALA A 224 35.14 22.12 4.49
N ALA A 225 35.31 21.31 3.43
CA ALA A 225 36.21 20.17 3.45
C ALA A 225 37.68 20.58 3.61
N GLN A 226 38.08 21.72 3.00
CA GLN A 226 39.43 22.29 3.19
C GLN A 226 39.64 22.74 4.63
N ASP A 227 38.69 23.50 5.21
CA ASP A 227 38.75 23.95 6.59
C ASP A 227 38.81 22.78 7.59
N ILE A 228 37.99 21.74 7.37
CA ILE A 228 38.01 20.54 8.20
C ILE A 228 39.39 19.85 8.17
N LYS A 229 40.02 19.80 7.00
CA LYS A 229 41.32 19.18 6.81
C LYS A 229 42.41 20.02 7.41
N LEU A 230 42.39 21.34 7.26
CA LEU A 230 43.39 22.27 7.81
C LEU A 230 43.35 22.31 9.35
N ASN A 231 42.14 22.21 9.92
CA ASN A 231 41.97 22.27 11.38
C ASN A 231 41.89 20.88 12.04
N GLU A 232 42.17 19.80 11.31
CA GLU A 232 42.11 18.42 11.80
C GLU A 232 40.79 18.05 12.49
N ALA A 233 39.70 18.75 12.11
CA ALA A 233 38.40 18.66 12.78
C ALA A 233 37.55 17.41 12.37
N ALA A 234 38.09 16.53 11.54
CA ALA A 234 37.39 15.34 11.06
C ALA A 234 36.96 14.38 12.17
N SER A 235 37.83 14.15 13.16
CA SER A 235 37.55 13.30 14.32
C SER A 235 36.39 13.84 15.16
N PHE A 236 36.42 15.15 15.45
CA PHE A 236 35.34 15.82 16.20
C PHE A 236 34.01 15.73 15.50
N ILE A 237 33.97 15.98 14.19
CA ILE A 237 32.73 15.89 13.40
C ILE A 237 32.20 14.46 13.38
N ASN A 238 33.09 13.48 13.20
CA ASN A 238 32.73 12.05 13.23
C ASN A 238 32.14 11.64 14.59
N ASP A 239 32.75 12.05 15.69
CA ASP A 239 32.22 11.75 17.03
C ASP A 239 30.86 12.40 17.27
N LYS A 240 30.66 13.62 16.76
CA LYS A 240 29.37 14.32 16.79
C LYS A 240 28.33 13.58 15.97
N GLN A 241 28.68 13.16 14.74
CA GLN A 241 27.77 12.34 13.91
C GLN A 241 27.42 11.02 14.63
N ARG A 242 28.41 10.32 15.18
CA ARG A 242 28.20 9.07 15.91
C ARG A 242 27.25 9.25 17.09
N SER A 243 27.37 10.35 17.84
CA SER A 243 26.45 10.65 18.94
C SER A 243 25.01 10.89 18.46
N LEU A 244 24.83 11.60 17.34
CA LEU A 244 23.52 11.83 16.73
C LEU A 244 22.90 10.52 16.22
N TYR A 245 23.68 9.69 15.53
CA TYR A 245 23.22 8.36 15.10
C TYR A 245 22.74 7.49 16.26
N ARG A 246 23.48 7.49 17.39
CA ARG A 246 23.08 6.75 18.60
C ARG A 246 21.74 7.23 19.14
N LYS A 247 21.52 8.56 19.22
CA LYS A 247 20.25 9.13 19.68
C LYS A 247 19.09 8.73 18.77
N ILE A 248 19.26 8.88 17.45
CA ILE A 248 18.25 8.49 16.46
C ILE A 248 17.94 7.00 16.57
N ALA A 249 18.99 6.17 16.68
CA ALA A 249 18.85 4.72 16.80
C ALA A 249 18.14 4.30 18.10
N GLU A 250 18.38 5.00 19.21
CA GLU A 250 17.71 4.72 20.47
C GLU A 250 16.20 4.99 20.41
N VAL A 251 15.79 6.13 19.85
CA VAL A 251 14.37 6.44 19.62
C VAL A 251 13.74 5.37 18.74
N LYS A 252 14.36 5.05 17.60
CA LYS A 252 13.87 4.02 16.66
C LYS A 252 13.77 2.65 17.34
N LYS A 253 14.78 2.25 18.15
CA LYS A 253 14.79 1.00 18.90
C LYS A 253 13.63 0.90 19.89
N ASN A 254 13.36 1.98 20.63
CA ASN A 254 12.27 1.99 21.62
C ASN A 254 10.90 1.90 20.98
N VAL A 255 10.70 2.57 19.84
CA VAL A 255 9.45 2.47 19.06
C VAL A 255 9.36 1.10 18.40
N SER A 256 10.43 0.60 17.78
CA SER A 256 10.45 -0.72 17.14
C SER A 256 10.07 -1.85 18.11
N LYS A 257 10.47 -1.80 19.37
CA LYS A 257 10.03 -2.79 20.37
C LYS A 257 8.51 -2.80 20.55
N LYS A 258 7.88 -1.61 20.62
CA LYS A 258 6.42 -1.48 20.76
C LYS A 258 5.69 -1.90 19.50
N THR A 259 6.19 -1.49 18.34
CA THR A 259 5.60 -1.81 17.05
C THR A 259 5.74 -3.30 16.73
N THR A 260 6.86 -3.95 17.09
CA THR A 260 7.04 -5.41 16.91
C THR A 260 5.97 -6.22 17.63
N VAL A 261 5.61 -5.85 18.87
CA VAL A 261 4.54 -6.55 19.60
C VAL A 261 3.19 -6.36 18.91
N LEU A 262 2.90 -5.13 18.46
CA LEU A 262 1.66 -4.86 17.70
C LEU A 262 1.64 -5.61 16.37
N PHE A 263 2.77 -5.68 15.65
CA PHE A 263 2.90 -6.48 14.44
C PHE A 263 2.65 -7.97 14.70
N ALA A 264 3.22 -8.52 15.76
CA ALA A 264 2.98 -9.92 16.12
C ALA A 264 1.49 -10.20 16.38
N ILE A 265 0.79 -9.28 17.03
CA ILE A 265 -0.67 -9.40 17.26
C ILE A 265 -1.42 -9.31 15.92
N VAL A 266 -1.08 -8.40 15.05
CA VAL A 266 -1.71 -8.25 13.72
C VAL A 266 -1.51 -9.50 12.87
N GLU A 267 -0.27 -10.01 12.81
CA GLU A 267 0.02 -11.25 12.08
C GLU A 267 -0.70 -12.46 12.71
N PHE A 268 -0.76 -12.54 14.01
CA PHE A 268 -1.53 -13.60 14.70
C PHE A 268 -3.02 -13.54 14.33
N LEU A 269 -3.64 -12.35 14.34
CA LEU A 269 -5.04 -12.19 13.93
C LEU A 269 -5.25 -12.56 12.46
N GLY A 270 -4.33 -12.20 11.59
CA GLY A 270 -4.35 -12.58 10.17
C GLY A 270 -4.24 -14.09 9.98
N LEU A 271 -3.33 -14.74 10.71
CA LEU A 271 -3.19 -16.21 10.69
C LEU A 271 -4.45 -16.90 11.23
N VAL A 272 -5.03 -16.40 12.32
CA VAL A 272 -6.30 -16.94 12.86
C VAL A 272 -7.43 -16.79 11.84
N SER A 273 -7.48 -15.66 11.11
CA SER A 273 -8.48 -15.46 10.06
C SER A 273 -8.30 -16.45 8.91
N ASP A 274 -7.09 -16.58 8.38
CA ASP A 274 -6.81 -17.45 7.22
C ASP A 274 -6.93 -18.93 7.59
N TYR A 275 -6.25 -19.37 8.62
CA TYR A 275 -6.24 -20.79 9.02
C TYR A 275 -7.52 -21.22 9.73
N GLY A 276 -8.17 -20.31 10.45
CA GLY A 276 -9.50 -20.58 11.04
C GLY A 276 -10.53 -20.89 9.95
N LEU A 277 -10.52 -20.11 8.86
CA LEU A 277 -11.35 -20.39 7.71
C LEU A 277 -10.97 -21.72 7.04
N TYR A 278 -9.66 -21.99 6.85
CA TYR A 278 -9.20 -23.25 6.28
C TYR A 278 -9.66 -24.45 7.07
N PHE A 279 -9.48 -24.40 8.40
CA PHE A 279 -9.92 -25.47 9.29
C PHE A 279 -11.43 -25.69 9.22
N PHE A 280 -12.20 -24.62 9.27
CA PHE A 280 -13.67 -24.70 9.19
C PHE A 280 -14.14 -25.27 7.83
N CYS A 281 -13.58 -24.78 6.72
CA CYS A 281 -13.92 -25.30 5.40
C CYS A 281 -13.48 -26.76 5.22
N ALA A 282 -12.31 -27.14 5.74
CA ALA A 282 -11.86 -28.54 5.73
C ALA A 282 -12.79 -29.43 6.54
N TYR A 283 -13.18 -29.02 7.75
CA TYR A 283 -14.14 -29.75 8.55
C TYR A 283 -15.48 -29.95 7.82
N LYS A 284 -16.00 -28.89 7.19
CA LYS A 284 -17.23 -28.95 6.39
C LYS A 284 -17.09 -29.81 5.14
N ALA A 285 -15.94 -29.84 4.50
CA ALA A 285 -15.67 -30.72 3.36
C ALA A 285 -15.64 -32.18 3.76
N VAL A 286 -15.02 -32.54 4.91
CA VAL A 286 -14.97 -33.90 5.43
C VAL A 286 -16.37 -34.37 5.88
N THR A 287 -17.17 -33.49 6.47
CA THR A 287 -18.56 -33.81 6.91
C THR A 287 -19.59 -33.80 5.76
N GLY A 288 -19.15 -33.61 4.52
CA GLY A 288 -20.03 -33.60 3.33
C GLY A 288 -20.86 -32.34 3.15
N GLY A 289 -20.59 -31.24 3.91
CA GLY A 289 -21.34 -30.01 3.85
C GLY A 289 -20.94 -29.10 2.70
N ILE A 290 -19.71 -29.27 2.16
CA ILE A 290 -19.17 -28.54 0.99
C ILE A 290 -18.28 -29.47 0.16
N THR A 291 -18.10 -29.15 -1.12
CA THR A 291 -17.18 -29.91 -1.99
C THR A 291 -15.72 -29.46 -1.81
N ALA A 292 -14.75 -30.27 -2.26
CA ALA A 292 -13.33 -29.87 -2.29
C ALA A 292 -13.09 -28.64 -3.17
N ALA A 293 -13.90 -28.47 -4.20
CA ALA A 293 -13.87 -27.30 -5.04
C ALA A 293 -14.42 -26.05 -4.35
N ASP A 294 -15.49 -26.19 -3.56
CA ASP A 294 -16.00 -25.08 -2.72
C ASP A 294 -14.97 -24.67 -1.66
N PHE A 295 -14.27 -25.64 -1.05
CA PHE A 295 -13.14 -25.35 -0.17
C PHE A 295 -12.09 -24.47 -0.86
N THR A 296 -11.64 -24.87 -2.06
CA THR A 296 -10.66 -24.10 -2.83
C THR A 296 -11.16 -22.70 -3.16
N TYR A 297 -12.46 -22.59 -3.47
CA TYR A 297 -13.10 -21.32 -3.80
C TYR A 297 -13.16 -20.36 -2.60
N PHE A 298 -13.62 -20.83 -1.44
CA PHE A 298 -13.70 -19.99 -0.24
C PHE A 298 -12.34 -19.56 0.27
N VAL A 299 -11.35 -20.45 0.24
CA VAL A 299 -9.95 -20.14 0.56
C VAL A 299 -9.39 -19.07 -0.38
N GLY A 300 -9.65 -19.19 -1.68
CA GLY A 300 -9.22 -18.21 -2.66
C GLY A 300 -9.85 -16.82 -2.46
N ILE A 301 -11.13 -16.76 -2.12
CA ILE A 301 -11.84 -15.51 -1.80
C ILE A 301 -11.27 -14.85 -0.54
N SER A 302 -11.06 -15.62 0.54
CA SER A 302 -10.43 -15.11 1.75
C SER A 302 -9.06 -14.52 1.46
N LYS A 303 -8.24 -15.22 0.71
CA LYS A 303 -6.91 -14.75 0.31
C LYS A 303 -6.92 -13.46 -0.49
N ASN A 304 -7.90 -13.28 -1.37
CA ASN A 304 -8.12 -12.01 -2.09
C ASN A 304 -8.50 -10.89 -1.11
N LEU A 305 -9.33 -11.16 -0.13
CA LEU A 305 -9.74 -10.19 0.88
C LEU A 305 -8.56 -9.77 1.75
N THR A 306 -7.82 -10.73 2.32
CA THR A 306 -6.62 -10.47 3.14
C THR A 306 -5.55 -9.69 2.36
N SER A 307 -5.30 -10.05 1.11
CA SER A 307 -4.31 -9.35 0.27
C SER A 307 -4.73 -7.91 -0.05
N SER A 308 -6.03 -7.67 -0.25
CA SER A 308 -6.58 -6.32 -0.47
C SER A 308 -6.49 -5.48 0.79
N THR A 309 -6.79 -6.03 1.96
CA THR A 309 -6.63 -5.38 3.27
C THR A 309 -5.18 -4.97 3.49
N ARG A 310 -4.24 -5.90 3.31
CA ARG A 310 -2.79 -5.61 3.42
C ARG A 310 -2.34 -4.51 2.46
N SER A 311 -2.90 -4.46 1.25
CA SER A 311 -2.59 -3.40 0.27
C SER A 311 -3.06 -2.02 0.73
N VAL A 312 -4.24 -1.90 1.34
CA VAL A 312 -4.74 -0.64 1.91
C VAL A 312 -3.88 -0.22 3.10
N VAL A 313 -3.57 -1.16 3.97
CA VAL A 313 -2.75 -0.94 5.17
C VAL A 313 -1.35 -0.43 4.80
N SER A 314 -0.66 -1.08 3.87
CA SER A 314 0.68 -0.66 3.43
C SER A 314 0.73 0.75 2.85
N MET A 315 -0.41 1.25 2.36
CA MET A 315 -0.52 2.62 1.87
C MET A 315 -0.83 3.65 2.96
N ILE A 316 -1.40 3.24 4.09
CA ILE A 316 -1.62 4.15 5.23
C ILE A 316 -0.27 4.72 5.68
N ASP A 317 0.75 3.89 5.81
CA ASP A 317 2.10 4.34 6.16
C ASP A 317 2.61 5.39 5.18
N SER A 318 2.39 5.18 3.88
CA SER A 318 2.84 6.12 2.85
C SER A 318 2.13 7.49 2.88
N LEU A 319 1.02 7.64 3.57
CA LEU A 319 0.31 8.92 3.73
C LEU A 319 0.85 9.77 4.88
N TYR A 320 1.53 9.15 5.86
CA TYR A 320 2.14 9.87 6.98
C TYR A 320 3.52 10.47 6.60
N TYR A 321 4.18 9.92 5.60
CA TYR A 321 5.47 10.37 5.06
C TYR A 321 5.29 11.17 3.77
#